data_395ad44b3824e7f9c97f62edc5fdb1f9
#
_entry.id   395ad44b3824e7f9c97f62edc5fdb1f9
#
_cell.length_a   1.000
_cell.length_b   1.000
_cell.length_c   1.000
_cell.angle_alpha   90.00
_cell.angle_beta   90.00
_cell.angle_gamma   90.00
#
_symmetry.space_group_name_H-M   'P 1'
#
loop_
_entity.id
_entity.type
_entity.pdbx_description
1 polymer ?
#
loop_
_entity_poly.entity_id
_entity_poly.type
_entity_poly.pdbx_seq_one_letter_code
_entity_poly.pdbx_strand_id
1 'polypeptide(L)'
;MENEDQSRIGVMIGSGVGGIITLSEQYSVLEKRGPTRVSPFLIPMMLGDMASGQVSMNIGAKGPNFSVVSACATGADSIGVAAEMIKDERIDVAIAGGTEAAICPIAVAGFNSCMALSKRNDNPKGASRPFDSMRDGFVLGEGAGVLVLESLEHASKRNATIIAELIGYGTTSDAHHVTQPHPEGEGAAEAMKIALKRSKTQPEQVMYINAHGTSTPLNDKFETIAIKKVFGEYSKKLLISSTKSMTGHLLGAAGGIGQALGLLLKTQLPKKAQRAFFAPGVH
;
A
#
# COMPACT_ATOMS: atom_id res chain seq x y z
N MET A 1 14.57 -0.97 -22.09
CA MET A 1 14.71 0.48 -21.85
C MET A 1 15.35 1.22 -23.05
N GLU A 2 16.29 0.62 -23.78
CA GLU A 2 17.00 1.31 -24.89
C GLU A 2 16.10 1.74 -26.07
N ASN A 3 14.93 1.11 -26.23
CA ASN A 3 13.97 1.41 -27.31
C ASN A 3 12.68 2.11 -26.81
N GLU A 4 12.66 2.54 -25.54
CA GLU A 4 11.48 3.16 -24.93
C GLU A 4 11.64 4.68 -24.86
N ASP A 5 10.56 5.42 -25.04
CA ASP A 5 10.55 6.84 -24.75
C ASP A 5 10.60 7.06 -23.23
N GLN A 6 11.79 7.35 -22.71
CA GLN A 6 12.04 7.54 -21.28
C GLN A 6 11.18 8.66 -20.67
N SER A 7 10.73 9.64 -21.45
CA SER A 7 9.88 10.75 -20.98
C SER A 7 8.45 10.29 -20.68
N ARG A 8 8.05 9.13 -21.20
CA ARG A 8 6.74 8.53 -20.97
C ARG A 8 6.75 7.41 -19.91
N ILE A 9 7.88 7.26 -19.19
CA ILE A 9 8.01 6.30 -18.09
C ILE A 9 8.00 7.06 -16.78
N GLY A 10 6.93 6.89 -15.98
CA GLY A 10 6.79 7.48 -14.65
C GLY A 10 7.29 6.55 -13.53
N VAL A 11 7.69 7.11 -12.40
CA VAL A 11 8.05 6.36 -11.19
C VAL A 11 7.34 6.97 -9.99
N MET A 12 6.47 6.20 -9.34
CA MET A 12 5.68 6.60 -8.16
C MET A 12 5.81 5.52 -7.08
N ILE A 13 6.85 5.60 -6.27
CA ILE A 13 7.09 4.69 -5.14
C ILE A 13 7.06 5.52 -3.87
N GLY A 14 6.03 5.32 -3.04
CA GLY A 14 5.83 6.08 -1.83
C GLY A 14 6.38 5.39 -0.59
N SER A 15 6.68 6.18 0.44
CA SER A 15 6.94 5.74 1.80
C SER A 15 6.00 6.48 2.74
N GLY A 16 5.43 5.78 3.72
CA GLY A 16 4.50 6.38 4.68
C GLY A 16 5.19 7.25 5.72
N VAL A 17 6.41 6.92 6.10
CA VAL A 17 7.17 7.59 7.17
C VAL A 17 8.45 8.25 6.65
N GLY A 18 8.98 7.80 5.52
CA GLY A 18 10.27 8.28 5.01
C GLY A 18 11.46 7.79 5.83
N GLY A 19 12.57 8.53 5.78
CA GLY A 19 13.84 8.13 6.36
C GLY A 19 13.96 8.33 7.88
N ILE A 20 13.00 7.83 8.66
CA ILE A 20 12.94 8.00 10.12
C ILE A 20 14.18 7.41 10.83
N ILE A 21 14.75 6.34 10.32
CA ILE A 21 15.98 5.73 10.86
C ILE A 21 17.12 6.73 10.71
N THR A 22 17.34 7.24 9.50
CA THR A 22 18.37 8.24 9.21
C THR A 22 18.21 9.50 10.06
N LEU A 23 16.98 10.00 10.18
CA LEU A 23 16.68 11.18 11.01
C LEU A 23 17.05 10.92 12.47
N SER A 24 16.64 9.79 13.03
CA SER A 24 16.91 9.41 14.43
C SER A 24 18.41 9.27 14.72
N GLU A 25 19.15 8.61 13.80
CA GLU A 25 20.60 8.45 13.92
C GLU A 25 21.34 9.78 13.82
N GLN A 26 20.98 10.62 12.83
CA GLN A 26 21.64 11.91 12.65
C GLN A 26 21.28 12.93 13.74
N TYR A 27 20.10 12.82 14.32
CA TYR A 27 19.77 13.58 15.53
C TYR A 27 20.70 13.20 16.71
N SER A 28 20.95 11.92 16.90
CA SER A 28 21.91 11.46 17.93
C SER A 28 23.36 11.93 17.64
N VAL A 29 23.74 12.02 16.35
CA VAL A 29 25.04 12.61 15.96
C VAL A 29 25.09 14.08 16.29
N LEU A 30 24.03 14.84 15.98
CA LEU A 30 23.93 16.26 16.28
C LEU A 30 24.10 16.54 17.78
N GLU A 31 23.40 15.79 18.63
CA GLU A 31 23.49 15.96 20.09
C GLU A 31 24.86 15.60 20.66
N LYS A 32 25.47 14.50 20.21
CA LYS A 32 26.70 13.98 20.79
C LYS A 32 27.97 14.60 20.19
N ARG A 33 27.93 15.06 18.94
CA ARG A 33 29.12 15.42 18.15
C ARG A 33 29.03 16.81 17.51
N GLY A 34 27.90 17.49 17.65
CA GLY A 34 27.67 18.84 17.11
C GLY A 34 27.30 18.89 15.63
N PRO A 35 26.89 20.07 15.13
CA PRO A 35 26.27 20.22 13.81
C PRO A 35 27.22 19.93 12.65
N THR A 36 28.51 20.12 12.79
CA THR A 36 29.51 19.86 11.74
C THR A 36 29.74 18.38 11.45
N ARG A 37 29.16 17.49 12.25
CA ARG A 37 29.26 16.04 12.13
C ARG A 37 28.02 15.38 11.56
N VAL A 38 26.94 16.12 11.39
CA VAL A 38 25.72 15.64 10.70
C VAL A 38 26.06 15.31 9.25
N SER A 39 25.54 14.19 8.77
CA SER A 39 25.77 13.74 7.40
C SER A 39 25.25 14.74 6.36
N PRO A 40 26.01 15.08 5.31
CA PRO A 40 25.51 15.89 4.21
C PRO A 40 24.39 15.17 3.42
N PHE A 41 24.26 13.87 3.58
CA PHE A 41 23.22 13.04 2.96
C PHE A 41 21.95 12.92 3.80
N LEU A 42 21.89 13.57 5.00
CA LEU A 42 20.70 13.51 5.86
C LEU A 42 19.42 13.82 5.06
N ILE A 43 19.41 14.95 4.38
CA ILE A 43 18.20 15.39 3.67
C ILE A 43 17.80 14.42 2.55
N PRO A 44 18.67 14.10 1.57
CA PRO A 44 18.29 13.12 0.54
C PRO A 44 17.87 11.76 1.10
N MET A 45 18.49 11.29 2.18
CA MET A 45 18.14 9.98 2.78
C MET A 45 16.87 10.02 3.63
N MET A 46 16.38 11.20 3.99
CA MET A 46 15.18 11.36 4.80
C MET A 46 13.90 11.53 3.94
N LEU A 47 14.04 12.08 2.74
CA LEU A 47 12.91 12.39 1.86
C LEU A 47 12.14 11.13 1.44
N GLY A 48 10.81 11.17 1.56
CA GLY A 48 9.94 10.03 1.24
C GLY A 48 9.82 9.71 -0.26
N ASP A 49 10.23 10.62 -1.14
CA ASP A 49 10.22 10.46 -2.60
C ASP A 49 11.52 9.88 -3.18
N MET A 50 12.54 9.71 -2.34
CA MET A 50 13.85 9.24 -2.81
C MET A 50 13.84 7.80 -3.34
N ALA A 51 12.88 6.97 -2.93
CA ALA A 51 12.70 5.66 -3.55
C ALA A 51 12.35 5.80 -5.04
N SER A 52 11.42 6.70 -5.38
CA SER A 52 11.10 7.04 -6.78
C SER A 52 12.31 7.63 -7.50
N GLY A 53 13.01 8.57 -6.86
CA GLY A 53 14.18 9.23 -7.44
C GLY A 53 15.32 8.25 -7.76
N GLN A 54 15.67 7.36 -6.83
CA GLN A 54 16.73 6.36 -7.03
C GLN A 54 16.38 5.35 -8.14
N VAL A 55 15.14 4.87 -8.17
CA VAL A 55 14.67 3.98 -9.23
C VAL A 55 14.72 4.69 -10.58
N SER A 56 14.20 5.92 -10.66
CA SER A 56 14.20 6.73 -11.87
C SER A 56 15.62 6.92 -12.44
N MET A 57 16.57 7.29 -11.59
CA MET A 57 17.98 7.45 -12.00
C MET A 57 18.59 6.13 -12.50
N ASN A 58 18.29 5.03 -11.82
CA ASN A 58 18.86 3.71 -12.14
C ASN A 58 18.37 3.18 -13.50
N ILE A 59 17.10 3.38 -13.82
CA ILE A 59 16.50 2.88 -15.06
C ILE A 59 16.46 3.91 -16.19
N GLY A 60 16.83 5.17 -15.91
CA GLY A 60 16.81 6.27 -16.89
C GLY A 60 15.39 6.77 -17.21
N ALA A 61 14.41 6.58 -16.32
CA ALA A 61 13.06 7.11 -16.52
C ALA A 61 13.06 8.63 -16.35
N LYS A 62 12.42 9.35 -17.29
CA LYS A 62 12.37 10.82 -17.35
C LYS A 62 10.96 11.39 -17.30
N GLY A 63 9.97 10.54 -17.17
CA GLY A 63 8.59 10.93 -16.94
C GLY A 63 8.35 11.45 -15.52
N PRO A 64 7.08 11.64 -15.11
CA PRO A 64 6.74 12.11 -13.77
C PRO A 64 7.35 11.24 -12.68
N ASN A 65 7.98 11.90 -11.69
CA ASN A 65 8.64 11.27 -10.56
C ASN A 65 8.23 11.98 -9.27
N PHE A 66 7.51 11.29 -8.42
CA PHE A 66 7.06 11.80 -7.12
C PHE A 66 6.61 10.67 -6.20
N SER A 67 6.41 10.98 -4.92
CA SER A 67 5.82 10.08 -3.93
C SER A 67 4.40 10.53 -3.60
N VAL A 68 3.46 9.59 -3.57
CA VAL A 68 2.20 9.76 -2.87
C VAL A 68 2.45 9.37 -1.41
N VAL A 69 1.99 10.18 -0.46
CA VAL A 69 2.10 9.88 0.97
C VAL A 69 0.70 9.89 1.57
N SER A 70 0.23 8.71 1.89
CA SER A 70 -1.09 8.48 2.46
C SER A 70 -1.04 7.37 3.51
N ALA A 71 -0.04 7.46 4.41
CA ALA A 71 0.21 6.51 5.48
C ALA A 71 0.15 5.05 4.99
N CYS A 72 -0.72 4.22 5.55
CA CYS A 72 -0.82 2.80 5.18
C CYS A 72 -1.35 2.55 3.76
N ALA A 73 -2.02 3.52 3.14
CA ALA A 73 -2.53 3.41 1.77
C ALA A 73 -1.53 3.85 0.70
N THR A 74 -0.40 4.42 1.10
CA THR A 74 0.64 4.99 0.21
C THR A 74 0.91 4.12 -1.02
N GLY A 75 1.17 2.83 -0.84
CA GLY A 75 1.48 1.94 -1.96
C GLY A 75 0.28 1.70 -2.89
N ALA A 76 -0.93 1.59 -2.35
CA ALA A 76 -2.15 1.43 -3.14
C ALA A 76 -2.49 2.72 -3.91
N ASP A 77 -2.38 3.87 -3.26
CA ASP A 77 -2.62 5.17 -3.89
C ASP A 77 -1.57 5.50 -4.95
N SER A 78 -0.30 5.16 -4.72
CA SER A 78 0.75 5.29 -5.75
C SER A 78 0.41 4.51 -7.02
N ILE A 79 -0.07 3.27 -6.87
CA ILE A 79 -0.51 2.43 -7.99
C ILE A 79 -1.77 3.02 -8.65
N GLY A 80 -2.74 3.48 -7.85
CA GLY A 80 -3.97 4.09 -8.35
C GLY A 80 -3.71 5.37 -9.14
N VAL A 81 -2.91 6.28 -8.60
CA VAL A 81 -2.53 7.53 -9.29
C VAL A 81 -1.75 7.25 -10.57
N ALA A 82 -0.81 6.30 -10.55
CA ALA A 82 -0.08 5.90 -11.74
C ALA A 82 -1.01 5.35 -12.84
N ALA A 83 -2.00 4.53 -12.47
CA ALA A 83 -2.99 4.00 -13.39
C ALA A 83 -3.88 5.11 -14.01
N GLU A 84 -4.29 6.11 -13.21
CA GLU A 84 -5.02 7.27 -13.74
C GLU A 84 -4.15 8.08 -14.73
N MET A 85 -2.86 8.26 -14.45
CA MET A 85 -1.94 8.94 -15.39
C MET A 85 -1.75 8.18 -16.71
N ILE A 86 -1.72 6.85 -16.68
CA ILE A 86 -1.67 6.02 -17.89
C ILE A 86 -3.01 6.15 -18.65
N LYS A 87 -4.13 6.09 -17.94
CA LYS A 87 -5.46 6.21 -18.53
C LYS A 87 -5.70 7.59 -19.18
N ASP A 88 -5.13 8.64 -18.59
CA ASP A 88 -5.15 10.00 -19.12
C ASP A 88 -4.09 10.23 -20.22
N GLU A 89 -3.42 9.17 -20.69
CA GLU A 89 -2.40 9.20 -21.75
C GLU A 89 -1.20 10.12 -21.45
N ARG A 90 -0.94 10.43 -20.16
CA ARG A 90 0.18 11.26 -19.73
C ARG A 90 1.50 10.49 -19.76
N ILE A 91 1.46 9.18 -19.51
CA ILE A 91 2.57 8.23 -19.55
C ILE A 91 2.09 6.91 -20.13
N ASP A 92 3.02 6.08 -20.63
CA ASP A 92 2.70 4.75 -21.17
C ASP A 92 3.06 3.64 -20.18
N VAL A 93 4.08 3.89 -19.35
CA VAL A 93 4.60 2.95 -18.37
C VAL A 93 4.75 3.65 -17.02
N ALA A 94 4.41 2.97 -15.96
CA ALA A 94 4.68 3.42 -14.60
C ALA A 94 5.29 2.30 -13.73
N ILE A 95 6.30 2.66 -12.95
CA ILE A 95 6.79 1.85 -11.84
C ILE A 95 6.18 2.43 -10.57
N ALA A 96 5.22 1.70 -9.99
CA ALA A 96 4.39 2.24 -8.92
C ALA A 96 4.22 1.26 -7.76
N GLY A 97 4.17 1.78 -6.55
CA GLY A 97 4.01 0.96 -5.35
C GLY A 97 4.43 1.68 -4.09
N GLY A 98 4.83 0.91 -3.09
CA GLY A 98 5.27 1.45 -1.82
C GLY A 98 6.46 0.71 -1.24
N THR A 99 7.22 1.42 -0.43
CA THR A 99 8.35 0.89 0.34
C THR A 99 8.31 1.45 1.76
N GLU A 100 8.80 0.68 2.70
CA GLU A 100 8.94 1.15 4.08
C GLU A 100 10.07 0.40 4.80
N ALA A 101 10.89 1.16 5.53
CA ALA A 101 11.91 0.65 6.46
C ALA A 101 11.89 1.55 7.71
N ALA A 102 10.97 1.26 8.63
CA ALA A 102 10.69 2.13 9.77
C ALA A 102 10.87 1.43 11.13
N ILE A 103 11.45 0.22 11.17
CA ILE A 103 11.66 -0.49 12.44
C ILE A 103 12.89 0.08 13.14
N CYS A 104 12.66 1.06 13.98
CA CYS A 104 13.67 1.68 14.85
C CYS A 104 13.06 2.05 16.20
N PRO A 105 13.88 2.30 17.23
CA PRO A 105 13.39 2.56 18.58
C PRO A 105 12.34 3.66 18.68
N ILE A 106 12.52 4.78 17.97
CA ILE A 106 11.58 5.91 18.04
C ILE A 106 10.24 5.56 17.38
N ALA A 107 10.24 4.85 16.25
CA ALA A 107 9.00 4.44 15.59
C ALA A 107 8.23 3.42 16.41
N VAL A 108 8.93 2.39 16.95
CA VAL A 108 8.31 1.40 17.85
C VAL A 108 7.73 2.08 19.10
N ALA A 109 8.48 3.00 19.73
CA ALA A 109 8.00 3.76 20.86
C ALA A 109 6.76 4.60 20.53
N GLY A 110 6.76 5.28 19.38
CA GLY A 110 5.63 6.08 18.91
C GLY A 110 4.36 5.24 18.71
N PHE A 111 4.45 4.15 17.95
CA PHE A 111 3.31 3.26 17.74
C PHE A 111 2.84 2.55 19.01
N ASN A 112 3.76 2.22 19.92
CA ASN A 112 3.40 1.66 21.23
C ASN A 112 2.67 2.70 22.09
N SER A 113 3.08 3.96 22.06
CA SER A 113 2.41 5.05 22.78
C SER A 113 0.98 5.29 22.25
N CYS A 114 0.74 5.05 20.94
CA CYS A 114 -0.61 5.06 20.36
C CYS A 114 -1.41 3.78 20.67
N MET A 115 -0.85 2.83 21.43
CA MET A 115 -1.46 1.53 21.72
C MET A 115 -1.83 0.74 20.43
N ALA A 116 -1.07 0.91 19.37
CA ALA A 116 -1.35 0.32 18.08
C ALA A 116 -0.68 -1.05 17.88
N LEU A 117 0.41 -1.33 18.60
CA LEU A 117 1.19 -2.56 18.48
C LEU A 117 0.63 -3.70 19.33
N SER A 118 0.72 -4.92 18.80
CA SER A 118 0.51 -6.14 19.58
C SER A 118 1.54 -6.25 20.70
N LYS A 119 1.10 -6.72 21.87
CA LYS A 119 1.94 -6.97 23.03
C LYS A 119 2.28 -8.46 23.23
N ARG A 120 1.96 -9.30 22.27
CA ARG A 120 2.16 -10.77 22.31
C ARG A 120 3.61 -11.17 22.10
N ASN A 121 4.50 -10.81 23.01
CA ASN A 121 5.90 -11.19 22.94
C ASN A 121 6.15 -12.64 23.40
N ASP A 122 5.19 -13.25 24.07
CA ASP A 122 5.19 -14.67 24.46
C ASP A 122 4.91 -15.61 23.27
N ASN A 123 4.18 -15.12 22.25
CA ASN A 123 3.90 -15.85 21.02
C ASN A 123 4.00 -14.93 19.79
N PRO A 124 5.19 -14.50 19.38
CA PRO A 124 5.37 -13.52 18.31
C PRO A 124 4.87 -14.03 16.94
N LYS A 125 4.94 -15.33 16.67
CA LYS A 125 4.43 -15.94 15.43
C LYS A 125 2.90 -15.88 15.32
N GLY A 126 2.19 -15.80 16.44
CA GLY A 126 0.74 -15.68 16.51
C GLY A 126 0.26 -14.26 16.84
N ALA A 127 1.15 -13.25 16.83
CA ALA A 127 0.80 -11.89 17.21
C ALA A 127 -0.01 -11.17 16.13
N SER A 128 0.39 -11.26 14.85
CA SER A 128 -0.42 -10.75 13.74
C SER A 128 -1.52 -11.73 13.39
N ARG A 129 -2.75 -11.38 13.76
CA ARG A 129 -3.94 -12.25 13.65
C ARG A 129 -5.18 -11.49 13.21
N PRO A 130 -5.19 -10.98 11.95
CA PRO A 130 -6.30 -10.21 11.41
C PRO A 130 -7.65 -10.93 11.58
N PHE A 131 -8.66 -10.17 12.02
CA PHE A 131 -10.05 -10.60 12.25
C PHE A 131 -10.26 -11.60 13.39
N ASP A 132 -9.20 -12.04 14.06
CA ASP A 132 -9.30 -12.93 15.22
C ASP A 132 -9.90 -12.19 16.42
N SER A 133 -10.67 -12.89 17.25
CA SER A 133 -11.30 -12.32 18.46
C SER A 133 -10.28 -11.88 19.50
N MET A 134 -9.10 -12.50 19.52
CA MET A 134 -8.02 -12.23 20.47
C MET A 134 -6.94 -11.30 19.93
N ARG A 135 -7.19 -10.63 18.78
CA ARG A 135 -6.26 -9.64 18.22
C ARG A 135 -6.09 -8.45 19.15
N ASP A 136 -4.90 -7.91 19.25
CA ASP A 136 -4.57 -6.85 20.21
C ASP A 136 -3.75 -5.70 19.63
N GLY A 137 -3.41 -5.74 18.34
CA GLY A 137 -2.61 -4.74 17.66
C GLY A 137 -1.89 -5.30 16.45
N PHE A 138 -1.23 -4.45 15.68
CA PHE A 138 -0.43 -4.90 14.54
C PHE A 138 1.01 -5.22 14.92
N VAL A 139 1.69 -5.96 14.06
CA VAL A 139 3.13 -6.20 14.11
C VAL A 139 3.78 -5.38 13.00
N LEU A 140 4.79 -4.59 13.33
CA LEU A 140 5.56 -3.83 12.33
C LEU A 140 6.28 -4.78 11.37
N GLY A 141 6.25 -4.44 10.08
CA GLY A 141 7.01 -5.08 9.02
C GLY A 141 7.73 -4.04 8.17
N GLU A 142 8.71 -4.47 7.41
CA GLU A 142 9.47 -3.68 6.44
C GLU A 142 9.49 -4.39 5.09
N GLY A 143 9.60 -3.63 4.02
CA GLY A 143 9.73 -4.18 2.68
C GLY A 143 9.32 -3.21 1.58
N ALA A 144 9.20 -3.74 0.36
CA ALA A 144 8.75 -3.02 -0.80
C ALA A 144 7.85 -3.89 -1.67
N GLY A 145 6.79 -3.30 -2.21
CA GLY A 145 5.94 -3.92 -3.22
C GLY A 145 5.72 -2.94 -4.37
N VAL A 146 6.22 -3.30 -5.54
CA VAL A 146 6.22 -2.44 -6.72
C VAL A 146 5.70 -3.20 -7.92
N LEU A 147 4.85 -2.56 -8.70
CA LEU A 147 4.28 -3.08 -9.94
C LEU A 147 4.80 -2.26 -11.13
N VAL A 148 4.97 -2.92 -12.26
CA VAL A 148 5.11 -2.28 -13.56
C VAL A 148 3.73 -2.23 -14.20
N LEU A 149 3.19 -1.04 -14.38
CA LEU A 149 1.95 -0.77 -15.06
C LEU A 149 2.24 -0.29 -16.48
N GLU A 150 1.43 -0.73 -17.41
CA GLU A 150 1.54 -0.31 -18.81
C GLU A 150 0.14 -0.07 -19.40
N SER A 151 0.04 0.84 -20.36
CA SER A 151 -1.14 0.89 -21.19
C SER A 151 -1.27 -0.43 -21.97
N LEU A 152 -2.50 -0.87 -22.22
CA LEU A 152 -2.75 -2.11 -22.99
C LEU A 152 -2.12 -2.05 -24.38
N GLU A 153 -2.13 -0.87 -24.98
CA GLU A 153 -1.54 -0.65 -26.30
C GLU A 153 -0.02 -0.85 -26.27
N HIS A 154 0.66 -0.24 -25.29
CA HIS A 154 2.11 -0.37 -25.10
C HIS A 154 2.51 -1.83 -24.84
N ALA A 155 1.84 -2.49 -23.91
CA ALA A 155 2.09 -3.90 -23.57
C ALA A 155 1.89 -4.83 -24.77
N SER A 156 0.85 -4.57 -25.58
CA SER A 156 0.54 -5.38 -26.78
C SER A 156 1.57 -5.19 -27.88
N LYS A 157 2.03 -3.95 -28.12
CA LYS A 157 3.05 -3.64 -29.15
C LYS A 157 4.36 -4.40 -28.92
N ARG A 158 4.76 -4.59 -27.65
CA ARG A 158 5.99 -5.32 -27.31
C ARG A 158 5.77 -6.80 -26.98
N ASN A 159 4.55 -7.33 -27.20
CA ASN A 159 4.17 -8.71 -26.88
C ASN A 159 4.42 -9.07 -25.40
N ALA A 160 4.11 -8.18 -24.48
CA ALA A 160 4.30 -8.40 -23.05
C ALA A 160 3.39 -9.52 -22.52
N THR A 161 3.89 -10.29 -21.58
CA THR A 161 3.03 -11.18 -20.79
C THR A 161 2.20 -10.36 -19.80
N ILE A 162 0.91 -10.17 -20.09
CA ILE A 162 -0.01 -9.45 -19.22
C ILE A 162 -0.45 -10.37 -18.09
N ILE A 163 -0.08 -10.01 -16.86
CA ILE A 163 -0.42 -10.79 -15.65
C ILE A 163 -1.86 -10.50 -15.22
N ALA A 164 -2.26 -9.22 -15.20
CA ALA A 164 -3.58 -8.77 -14.79
C ALA A 164 -3.89 -7.41 -15.39
N GLU A 165 -5.16 -7.01 -15.28
CA GLU A 165 -5.65 -5.69 -15.62
C GLU A 165 -6.08 -4.97 -14.33
N LEU A 166 -5.62 -3.71 -14.15
CA LEU A 166 -6.09 -2.83 -13.09
C LEU A 166 -7.32 -2.06 -13.61
N ILE A 167 -8.49 -2.49 -13.20
CA ILE A 167 -9.76 -2.00 -13.76
C ILE A 167 -10.44 -0.90 -12.96
N GLY A 168 -10.02 -0.66 -11.71
CA GLY A 168 -10.64 0.35 -10.87
C GLY A 168 -9.79 0.72 -9.67
N TYR A 169 -9.94 1.97 -9.25
CA TYR A 169 -9.31 2.54 -8.08
C TYR A 169 -10.30 3.48 -7.39
N GLY A 170 -10.33 3.47 -6.06
CA GLY A 170 -11.13 4.36 -5.24
C GLY A 170 -10.33 4.82 -4.03
N THR A 171 -10.40 6.09 -3.74
CA THR A 171 -9.79 6.72 -2.56
C THR A 171 -10.80 7.68 -1.93
N THR A 172 -10.77 7.78 -0.61
CA THR A 172 -11.68 8.59 0.19
C THR A 172 -10.98 9.01 1.48
N SER A 173 -11.62 9.87 2.25
CA SER A 173 -11.22 10.24 3.61
C SER A 173 -12.39 10.01 4.57
N ASP A 174 -12.10 9.53 5.76
CA ASP A 174 -13.10 9.40 6.83
C ASP A 174 -13.57 10.75 7.38
N ALA A 175 -12.72 11.78 7.33
CA ALA A 175 -12.97 13.10 7.92
C ALA A 175 -13.54 13.03 9.37
N HIS A 176 -13.08 12.04 10.13
CA HIS A 176 -13.62 11.69 11.45
C HIS A 176 -12.64 11.96 12.59
N HIS A 177 -11.46 11.36 12.55
CA HIS A 177 -10.45 11.44 13.61
C HIS A 177 -9.04 11.25 13.05
N VAL A 178 -8.02 11.79 13.73
CA VAL A 178 -6.62 11.75 13.26
C VAL A 178 -6.08 10.31 13.12
N THR A 179 -6.49 9.40 14.00
CA THR A 179 -5.97 8.02 14.04
C THR A 179 -7.03 6.92 14.07
N GLN A 180 -8.29 7.26 14.38
CA GLN A 180 -9.35 6.27 14.50
C GLN A 180 -10.21 6.24 13.24
N PRO A 181 -10.45 5.05 12.65
CA PRO A 181 -11.35 4.92 11.53
C PRO A 181 -12.80 5.26 11.94
N HIS A 182 -13.60 5.69 10.97
CA HIS A 182 -15.03 5.97 11.20
C HIS A 182 -15.75 4.72 11.72
N PRO A 183 -16.51 4.80 12.84
CA PRO A 183 -17.08 3.62 13.50
C PRO A 183 -18.06 2.83 12.64
N GLU A 184 -18.62 3.45 11.63
CA GLU A 184 -19.48 2.79 10.65
C GLU A 184 -18.76 2.38 9.37
N GLY A 185 -17.44 2.58 9.27
CA GLY A 185 -16.62 2.22 8.11
C GLY A 185 -17.03 2.94 6.82
N GLU A 186 -17.50 4.18 6.91
CA GLU A 186 -18.08 4.90 5.77
C GLU A 186 -17.05 5.17 4.68
N GLY A 187 -15.87 5.69 5.02
CA GLY A 187 -14.81 5.97 4.06
C GLY A 187 -14.38 4.71 3.32
N ALA A 188 -14.13 3.61 4.06
CA ALA A 188 -13.77 2.33 3.44
C ALA A 188 -14.87 1.80 2.52
N ALA A 189 -16.15 1.89 2.93
CA ALA A 189 -17.27 1.47 2.10
C ALA A 189 -17.37 2.32 0.83
N GLU A 190 -17.19 3.62 0.93
CA GLU A 190 -17.28 4.51 -0.22
C GLU A 190 -16.10 4.31 -1.19
N ALA A 191 -14.86 4.12 -0.69
CA ALA A 191 -13.72 3.78 -1.52
C ALA A 191 -13.97 2.50 -2.34
N MET A 192 -14.50 1.45 -1.71
CA MET A 192 -14.89 0.22 -2.40
C MET A 192 -15.98 0.47 -3.46
N LYS A 193 -17.01 1.26 -3.16
CA LYS A 193 -18.07 1.60 -4.13
C LYS A 193 -17.53 2.39 -5.32
N ILE A 194 -16.63 3.35 -5.09
CA ILE A 194 -15.98 4.11 -6.16
C ILE A 194 -15.19 3.18 -7.07
N ALA A 195 -14.40 2.26 -6.51
CA ALA A 195 -13.63 1.30 -7.29
C ALA A 195 -14.55 0.37 -8.10
N LEU A 196 -15.62 -0.15 -7.52
CA LEU A 196 -16.64 -0.96 -8.22
C LEU A 196 -17.31 -0.18 -9.34
N LYS A 197 -17.71 1.07 -9.08
CA LYS A 197 -18.34 1.95 -10.09
C LYS A 197 -17.39 2.23 -11.27
N ARG A 198 -16.12 2.58 -10.98
CA ARG A 198 -15.12 2.88 -12.01
C ARG A 198 -14.76 1.65 -12.85
N SER A 199 -14.70 0.49 -12.24
CA SER A 199 -14.46 -0.79 -12.93
C SER A 199 -15.69 -1.36 -13.61
N LYS A 200 -16.89 -0.76 -13.43
CA LYS A 200 -18.18 -1.30 -13.89
C LYS A 200 -18.41 -2.74 -13.40
N THR A 201 -17.90 -3.07 -12.23
CA THR A 201 -17.98 -4.40 -11.63
C THR A 201 -19.12 -4.44 -10.61
N GLN A 202 -19.99 -5.46 -10.70
CA GLN A 202 -21.01 -5.70 -9.69
C GLN A 202 -20.40 -6.39 -8.47
N PRO A 203 -20.90 -6.15 -7.24
CA PRO A 203 -20.38 -6.79 -6.03
C PRO A 203 -20.27 -8.31 -6.15
N GLU A 204 -21.22 -8.96 -6.81
CA GLU A 204 -21.27 -10.42 -6.99
C GLU A 204 -20.18 -10.98 -7.90
N GLN A 205 -19.49 -10.13 -8.62
CA GLN A 205 -18.37 -10.50 -9.49
C GLN A 205 -17.02 -10.49 -8.75
N VAL A 206 -16.98 -9.93 -7.54
CA VAL A 206 -15.78 -9.95 -6.69
C VAL A 206 -15.70 -11.29 -5.99
N MET A 207 -14.55 -11.93 -6.06
CA MET A 207 -14.35 -13.26 -5.47
C MET A 207 -13.49 -13.22 -4.21
N TYR A 208 -12.56 -12.29 -4.15
CA TYR A 208 -11.58 -12.21 -3.08
C TYR A 208 -11.28 -10.75 -2.71
N ILE A 209 -11.17 -10.50 -1.41
CA ILE A 209 -10.68 -9.24 -0.84
C ILE A 209 -9.40 -9.53 -0.06
N ASN A 210 -8.28 -8.94 -0.48
CA ASN A 210 -7.12 -8.79 0.39
C ASN A 210 -7.35 -7.55 1.24
N ALA A 211 -7.80 -7.75 2.45
CA ALA A 211 -8.23 -6.72 3.35
C ALA A 211 -7.06 -5.89 3.91
N HIS A 212 -7.36 -4.70 4.40
CA HIS A 212 -6.41 -3.95 5.22
C HIS A 212 -6.00 -4.77 6.44
N GLY A 213 -6.99 -5.26 7.20
CA GLY A 213 -6.82 -6.34 8.19
C GLY A 213 -5.53 -6.23 9.00
N THR A 214 -5.41 -5.18 9.82
CA THR A 214 -4.17 -4.87 10.55
C THR A 214 -3.98 -5.69 11.82
N SER A 215 -4.95 -6.50 12.21
CA SER A 215 -4.96 -7.17 13.52
C SER A 215 -5.19 -6.20 14.71
N THR A 216 -5.67 -4.98 14.43
CA THR A 216 -6.11 -4.05 15.48
C THR A 216 -7.58 -4.23 15.82
N PRO A 217 -7.98 -4.01 17.08
CA PRO A 217 -9.39 -4.17 17.48
C PRO A 217 -10.36 -3.33 16.66
N LEU A 218 -10.03 -2.06 16.37
CA LEU A 218 -10.93 -1.12 15.69
C LEU A 218 -10.95 -1.31 14.18
N ASN A 219 -9.77 -1.37 13.53
CA ASN A 219 -9.73 -1.50 12.07
C ASN A 219 -10.49 -2.73 11.58
N ASP A 220 -10.19 -3.89 12.11
CA ASP A 220 -10.76 -5.14 11.60
C ASP A 220 -12.28 -5.21 11.83
N LYS A 221 -12.76 -4.59 12.93
CA LYS A 221 -14.20 -4.44 13.20
C LYS A 221 -14.87 -3.55 12.16
N PHE A 222 -14.33 -2.36 11.93
CA PHE A 222 -14.98 -1.36 11.07
C PHE A 222 -14.82 -1.69 9.59
N GLU A 223 -13.70 -2.29 9.19
CA GLU A 223 -13.54 -2.84 7.84
C GLU A 223 -14.55 -3.97 7.56
N THR A 224 -14.80 -4.83 8.54
CA THR A 224 -15.87 -5.84 8.43
C THR A 224 -17.25 -5.21 8.22
N ILE A 225 -17.55 -4.10 8.90
CA ILE A 225 -18.80 -3.35 8.72
C ILE A 225 -18.85 -2.76 7.29
N ALA A 226 -17.77 -2.13 6.84
CA ALA A 226 -17.68 -1.56 5.50
C ALA A 226 -17.91 -2.60 4.40
N ILE A 227 -17.25 -3.76 4.50
CA ILE A 227 -17.42 -4.87 3.55
C ILE A 227 -18.88 -5.32 3.52
N LYS A 228 -19.52 -5.51 4.68
CA LYS A 228 -20.93 -5.89 4.77
C LYS A 228 -21.86 -4.82 4.17
N LYS A 229 -21.57 -3.53 4.35
CA LYS A 229 -22.33 -2.43 3.73
C LYS A 229 -22.29 -2.47 2.20
N VAL A 230 -21.14 -2.81 1.63
CA VAL A 230 -20.94 -2.81 0.17
C VAL A 230 -21.49 -4.06 -0.48
N PHE A 231 -21.23 -5.21 0.11
CA PHE A 231 -21.51 -6.52 -0.48
C PHE A 231 -22.79 -7.19 0.03
N GLY A 232 -23.45 -6.62 1.06
CA GLY A 232 -24.69 -7.15 1.62
C GLY A 232 -24.61 -8.65 1.94
N GLU A 233 -25.63 -9.39 1.56
CA GLU A 233 -25.66 -10.86 1.74
C GLU A 233 -24.56 -11.60 0.97
N TYR A 234 -24.05 -11.02 -0.12
CA TYR A 234 -22.95 -11.59 -0.89
C TYR A 234 -21.63 -11.62 -0.12
N SER A 235 -21.47 -10.76 0.90
CA SER A 235 -20.31 -10.75 1.80
C SER A 235 -20.03 -12.12 2.44
N LYS A 236 -21.04 -12.97 2.60
CA LYS A 236 -20.93 -14.33 3.15
C LYS A 236 -20.28 -15.32 2.16
N LYS A 237 -20.18 -14.96 0.87
CA LYS A 237 -19.60 -15.77 -0.20
C LYS A 237 -18.20 -15.31 -0.58
N LEU A 238 -17.80 -14.13 -0.13
CA LEU A 238 -16.49 -13.55 -0.40
C LEU A 238 -15.39 -14.32 0.36
N LEU A 239 -14.30 -14.58 -0.34
CA LEU A 239 -13.05 -14.98 0.30
C LEU A 239 -12.35 -13.71 0.80
N ILE A 240 -12.06 -13.64 2.08
CA ILE A 240 -11.43 -12.49 2.70
C ILE A 240 -10.24 -12.95 3.54
N SER A 241 -9.09 -12.36 3.30
CA SER A 241 -7.92 -12.53 4.17
C SER A 241 -7.07 -11.27 4.19
N SER A 242 -6.15 -11.18 5.13
CA SER A 242 -5.11 -10.15 5.12
C SER A 242 -3.74 -10.79 5.08
N THR A 243 -2.94 -10.37 4.10
CA THR A 243 -1.53 -10.80 3.97
C THR A 243 -0.68 -10.36 5.17
N LYS A 244 -1.17 -9.40 5.96
CA LYS A 244 -0.50 -8.95 7.18
C LYS A 244 -0.40 -10.01 8.29
N SER A 245 -1.18 -11.08 8.19
CA SER A 245 -0.98 -12.27 9.05
C SER A 245 0.39 -12.93 8.84
N MET A 246 0.99 -12.75 7.67
CA MET A 246 2.29 -13.34 7.28
C MET A 246 3.41 -12.31 7.31
N THR A 247 3.15 -11.10 6.83
CA THR A 247 4.17 -10.07 6.62
C THR A 247 4.28 -9.05 7.76
N GLY A 248 3.29 -9.00 8.66
CA GLY A 248 3.07 -7.84 9.50
C GLY A 248 2.55 -6.65 8.69
N HIS A 249 2.46 -5.49 9.33
CA HIS A 249 2.03 -4.24 8.71
C HIS A 249 3.23 -3.43 8.25
N LEU A 250 3.42 -3.35 6.94
CA LEU A 250 4.54 -2.66 6.30
C LEU A 250 4.24 -1.18 6.01
N LEU A 251 3.29 -0.58 6.70
CA LEU A 251 2.91 0.83 6.56
C LEU A 251 2.74 1.23 5.08
N GLY A 252 3.58 2.15 4.58
CA GLY A 252 3.50 2.62 3.19
C GLY A 252 3.73 1.54 2.13
N ALA A 253 4.47 0.48 2.44
CA ALA A 253 4.66 -0.65 1.52
C ALA A 253 3.47 -1.61 1.46
N ALA A 254 2.56 -1.58 2.47
CA ALA A 254 1.52 -2.59 2.65
C ALA A 254 0.60 -2.73 1.43
N GLY A 255 0.20 -1.61 0.81
CA GLY A 255 -0.65 -1.61 -0.38
C GLY A 255 0.01 -2.23 -1.59
N GLY A 256 1.28 -1.90 -1.84
CA GLY A 256 2.07 -2.46 -2.94
C GLY A 256 2.30 -3.97 -2.80
N ILE A 257 2.70 -4.43 -1.62
CA ILE A 257 2.89 -5.86 -1.32
C ILE A 257 1.55 -6.61 -1.37
N GLY A 258 0.48 -6.04 -0.83
CA GLY A 258 -0.84 -6.64 -0.87
C GLY A 258 -1.34 -6.89 -2.29
N GLN A 259 -1.10 -5.95 -3.20
CA GLN A 259 -1.44 -6.10 -4.61
C GLN A 259 -0.54 -7.12 -5.32
N ALA A 260 0.78 -7.07 -5.10
CA ALA A 260 1.71 -8.03 -5.69
C ALA A 260 1.39 -9.47 -5.28
N LEU A 261 1.13 -9.73 -3.99
CA LEU A 261 0.74 -11.05 -3.49
C LEU A 261 -0.62 -11.48 -4.03
N GLY A 262 -1.58 -10.56 -4.15
CA GLY A 262 -2.87 -10.85 -4.77
C GLY A 262 -2.75 -11.26 -6.24
N LEU A 263 -1.84 -10.65 -6.99
CA LEU A 263 -1.52 -11.07 -8.37
C LEU A 263 -0.92 -12.47 -8.41
N LEU A 264 -0.01 -12.81 -7.49
CA LEU A 264 0.55 -14.17 -7.38
C LEU A 264 -0.52 -15.21 -7.05
N LEU A 265 -1.42 -14.90 -6.11
CA LEU A 265 -2.56 -15.78 -5.80
C LEU A 265 -3.46 -16.00 -7.01
N LYS A 266 -3.72 -14.94 -7.81
CA LYS A 266 -4.50 -15.05 -9.04
C LYS A 266 -3.92 -16.09 -10.02
N THR A 267 -2.61 -16.18 -10.16
CA THR A 267 -1.97 -17.13 -11.08
C THR A 267 -2.18 -18.60 -10.68
N GLN A 268 -2.51 -18.83 -9.42
CA GLN A 268 -2.77 -20.16 -8.86
C GLN A 268 -4.26 -20.52 -8.79
N LEU A 269 -5.15 -19.57 -9.01
CA LEU A 269 -6.59 -19.80 -9.01
C LEU A 269 -7.09 -20.28 -10.39
N PRO A 270 -8.17 -21.12 -10.44
CA PRO A 270 -8.78 -21.50 -11.71
C PRO A 270 -9.16 -20.28 -12.54
N LYS A 271 -9.05 -20.39 -13.88
CA LYS A 271 -9.32 -19.28 -14.83
C LYS A 271 -10.65 -18.54 -14.61
N LYS A 272 -11.66 -19.19 -14.04
CA LYS A 272 -12.95 -18.58 -13.66
C LYS A 272 -12.85 -17.69 -12.40
N ALA A 273 -11.79 -17.77 -11.61
CA ALA A 273 -11.59 -17.10 -10.32
C ALA A 273 -10.64 -15.86 -10.42
N GLN A 274 -10.48 -15.26 -11.58
CA GLN A 274 -9.36 -14.34 -11.86
C GLN A 274 -9.66 -12.86 -11.66
N ARG A 275 -10.75 -12.49 -10.98
CA ARG A 275 -11.02 -11.09 -10.60
C ARG A 275 -10.78 -10.92 -9.09
N ALA A 276 -9.65 -10.34 -8.74
CA ALA A 276 -9.33 -9.96 -7.37
C ALA A 276 -9.64 -8.48 -7.16
N PHE A 277 -10.23 -8.15 -6.05
CA PHE A 277 -10.50 -6.78 -5.62
C PHE A 277 -9.61 -6.47 -4.40
N PHE A 278 -8.93 -5.35 -4.44
CA PHE A 278 -8.11 -4.89 -3.32
C PHE A 278 -8.80 -3.69 -2.67
N ALA A 279 -9.06 -3.78 -1.38
CA ALA A 279 -9.52 -2.64 -0.63
C ALA A 279 -8.33 -1.68 -0.42
N PRO A 280 -8.41 -0.43 -0.88
CA PRO A 280 -7.43 0.58 -0.50
C PRO A 280 -7.51 0.82 1.01
N GLY A 281 -6.39 1.16 1.62
CA GLY A 281 -6.40 1.68 2.98
C GLY A 281 -7.23 2.98 3.01
N VAL A 282 -7.93 3.20 4.12
CA VAL A 282 -8.72 4.43 4.34
C VAL A 282 -7.90 5.37 5.23
N HIS A 283 -7.94 6.64 4.92
CA HIS A 283 -7.29 7.74 5.68
C HIS A 283 -8.26 8.41 6.62
#